data_c7aa3ad2574f5bdf6e276f797e932538
#
_entry.id   c7aa3ad2574f5bdf6e276f797e932538
#
_cell.length_a   1.000
_cell.length_b   1.000
_cell.length_c   1.000
_cell.angle_alpha   90.00
_cell.angle_beta   90.00
_cell.angle_gamma   90.00
#
_symmetry.space_group_name_H-M   'P 1'
#
loop_
_entity.id
_entity.type
_entity.pdbx_description
1 polymer ?
#
loop_
_entity_poly.entity_id
_entity_poly.type
_entity_poly.pdbx_seq_one_letter_code
_entity_poly.pdbx_strand_id
1 'polypeptide(L)'
;MRKIYYLLLAFGILVNSQLFSQPDSAGYIKYTPQFRFMDGIFINFDQVKHNRPIPKSRIISSVAFDDQYFYDRALQSKEIYYYDNFGVKQEVPTKKIWGYSQNGTLYVNINDGFYRINILGSICHFVANYTSYNNNYPYSYYDYRYNPYGGRTASYSTTEMRQYLLDFVTGNIMDYNVSSVELLLMRDPELHDEYASLRNKKKKQLKFLYIRKFNERNPLYFPIK
;
A
#
# COMPACT_ATOMS: atom_id res chain seq x y z
N MET A 1 1.27 -25.27 56.08
CA MET A 1 0.73 -24.12 55.31
C MET A 1 1.76 -23.46 54.36
N ARG A 2 3.02 -23.27 54.71
CA ARG A 2 4.03 -22.67 53.81
C ARG A 2 4.28 -23.43 52.48
N LYS A 3 4.20 -24.75 52.44
CA LYS A 3 4.43 -25.56 51.24
C LYS A 3 3.36 -25.43 50.15
N ILE A 4 2.12 -25.06 50.51
CA ILE A 4 1.01 -24.86 49.60
C ILE A 4 1.19 -23.56 48.79
N TYR A 5 1.75 -22.52 49.42
CA TYR A 5 2.01 -21.24 48.73
C TYR A 5 3.06 -21.36 47.62
N TYR A 6 4.08 -22.20 47.80
CA TYR A 6 5.10 -22.43 46.75
C TYR A 6 4.55 -23.23 45.59
N LEU A 7 3.57 -24.12 45.82
CA LEU A 7 2.92 -24.90 44.76
C LEU A 7 1.99 -24.02 43.94
N LEU A 8 1.29 -23.08 44.55
CA LEU A 8 0.46 -22.10 43.88
C LEU A 8 1.29 -21.07 43.11
N LEU A 9 2.43 -20.66 43.63
CA LEU A 9 3.35 -19.75 42.96
C LEU A 9 3.99 -20.39 41.72
N ALA A 10 4.37 -21.67 41.80
CA ALA A 10 4.93 -22.44 40.68
C ALA A 10 3.88 -22.68 39.58
N PHE A 11 2.57 -22.85 39.95
CA PHE A 11 1.50 -23.01 38.99
C PHE A 11 1.16 -21.69 38.27
N GLY A 12 1.28 -20.53 38.96
CA GLY A 12 1.07 -19.21 38.38
C GLY A 12 2.13 -18.82 37.34
N ILE A 13 3.36 -19.35 37.43
CA ILE A 13 4.44 -19.10 36.47
C ILE A 13 4.28 -19.92 35.19
N LEU A 14 3.65 -21.09 35.27
CA LEU A 14 3.40 -21.97 34.12
C LEU A 14 2.26 -21.51 33.20
N VAL A 15 1.39 -20.61 33.66
CA VAL A 15 0.22 -20.14 32.87
C VAL A 15 0.54 -18.91 32.02
N ASN A 16 1.71 -18.27 32.22
CA ASN A 16 2.12 -17.10 31.43
C ASN A 16 3.02 -17.41 30.23
N SER A 17 3.18 -18.67 29.85
CA SER A 17 3.66 -18.96 28.50
C SER A 17 2.54 -18.62 27.51
N GLN A 18 2.47 -17.36 27.12
CA GLN A 18 1.76 -16.94 25.91
C GLN A 18 2.34 -17.80 24.78
N LEU A 19 1.63 -18.86 24.45
CA LEU A 19 1.80 -19.54 23.19
C LEU A 19 1.55 -18.50 22.12
N PHE A 20 2.60 -17.82 21.67
CA PHE A 20 2.61 -17.26 20.33
C PHE A 20 2.41 -18.46 19.42
N SER A 21 1.16 -18.76 19.14
CA SER A 21 0.78 -19.65 18.06
C SER A 21 1.46 -19.07 16.83
N GLN A 22 2.58 -19.68 16.43
CA GLN A 22 3.05 -19.49 15.07
C GLN A 22 1.85 -19.87 14.20
N PRO A 23 1.40 -18.99 13.29
CA PRO A 23 0.33 -19.38 12.37
C PRO A 23 0.79 -20.68 11.72
N ASP A 24 -0.03 -21.70 11.81
CA ASP A 24 0.19 -22.98 11.15
C ASP A 24 0.63 -22.67 9.71
N SER A 25 1.89 -22.98 9.40
CA SER A 25 2.50 -22.72 8.10
C SER A 25 1.89 -23.63 7.00
N ALA A 26 0.94 -24.50 7.38
CA ALA A 26 0.13 -25.27 6.47
C ALA A 26 -0.80 -24.33 5.68
N GLY A 27 -0.36 -23.90 4.51
CA GLY A 27 -1.17 -23.08 3.62
C GLY A 27 -0.65 -21.66 3.34
N TYR A 28 0.51 -21.29 3.87
CA TYR A 28 1.13 -19.98 3.58
C TYR A 28 2.57 -20.11 3.08
N ILE A 29 2.92 -19.30 2.08
CA ILE A 29 4.28 -19.19 1.56
C ILE A 29 4.88 -17.84 1.95
N LYS A 30 6.12 -17.85 2.45
CA LYS A 30 6.87 -16.64 2.71
C LYS A 30 7.14 -15.89 1.40
N TYR A 31 6.89 -14.59 1.40
CA TYR A 31 7.23 -13.73 0.27
C TYR A 31 8.74 -13.77 -0.01
N THR A 32 9.07 -13.98 -1.26
CA THR A 32 10.43 -13.90 -1.80
C THR A 32 10.39 -13.09 -3.11
N PRO A 33 11.53 -12.60 -3.63
CA PRO A 33 11.56 -11.91 -4.92
C PRO A 33 11.04 -12.72 -6.12
N GLN A 34 10.96 -14.05 -5.96
CA GLN A 34 10.40 -14.96 -6.97
C GLN A 34 8.87 -15.07 -6.91
N PHE A 35 8.26 -14.60 -5.81
CA PHE A 35 6.80 -14.60 -5.69
C PHE A 35 6.17 -13.77 -6.81
N ARG A 36 5.09 -14.27 -7.39
CA ARG A 36 4.32 -13.59 -8.43
C ARG A 36 2.89 -13.43 -7.98
N PHE A 37 2.40 -12.20 -7.99
CA PHE A 37 0.97 -11.96 -7.84
C PHE A 37 0.22 -12.55 -9.03
N MET A 38 -1.00 -13.00 -8.80
CA MET A 38 -1.89 -13.37 -9.89
C MET A 38 -2.31 -12.14 -10.64
N ASP A 39 -2.26 -12.23 -11.97
CA ASP A 39 -2.65 -11.14 -12.84
C ASP A 39 -4.17 -10.87 -12.75
N GLY A 40 -4.52 -9.60 -12.59
CA GLY A 40 -5.91 -9.17 -12.46
C GLY A 40 -6.07 -7.87 -11.67
N ILE A 41 -7.32 -7.46 -11.50
CA ILE A 41 -7.71 -6.24 -10.78
C ILE A 41 -8.08 -6.59 -9.34
N PHE A 42 -7.57 -5.81 -8.38
CA PHE A 42 -7.93 -5.88 -6.98
C PHE A 42 -8.88 -4.72 -6.64
N ILE A 43 -10.11 -5.04 -6.25
CA ILE A 43 -11.09 -4.02 -5.84
C ILE A 43 -10.72 -3.44 -4.49
N ASN A 44 -10.18 -4.27 -3.58
CA ASN A 44 -9.82 -3.88 -2.23
C ASN A 44 -8.51 -4.52 -1.79
N PHE A 45 -7.97 -4.03 -0.68
CA PHE A 45 -6.69 -4.51 -0.15
C PHE A 45 -6.76 -5.95 0.38
N ASP A 46 -7.92 -6.40 0.84
CA ASP A 46 -8.09 -7.78 1.29
C ASP A 46 -7.84 -8.79 0.16
N GLN A 47 -8.31 -8.48 -1.04
CA GLN A 47 -8.00 -9.29 -2.23
C GLN A 47 -6.49 -9.37 -2.50
N VAL A 48 -5.74 -8.28 -2.25
CA VAL A 48 -4.27 -8.26 -2.40
C VAL A 48 -3.61 -9.18 -1.39
N LYS A 49 -4.00 -9.09 -0.11
CA LYS A 49 -3.47 -9.94 0.96
C LYS A 49 -3.69 -11.43 0.68
N HIS A 50 -4.81 -11.77 0.07
CA HIS A 50 -5.13 -13.15 -0.29
C HIS A 50 -4.68 -13.53 -1.70
N ASN A 51 -4.05 -12.61 -2.44
CA ASN A 51 -3.65 -12.80 -3.84
C ASN A 51 -4.80 -13.33 -4.71
N ARG A 52 -6.00 -12.71 -4.59
CA ARG A 52 -7.25 -13.11 -5.26
C ARG A 52 -7.81 -11.97 -6.11
N PRO A 53 -7.15 -11.58 -7.21
CA PRO A 53 -7.66 -10.56 -8.10
C PRO A 53 -8.87 -11.08 -8.91
N ILE A 54 -9.60 -10.14 -9.51
CA ILE A 54 -10.51 -10.43 -10.61
C ILE A 54 -9.63 -10.69 -11.84
N PRO A 55 -9.61 -11.92 -12.39
CA PRO A 55 -8.75 -12.25 -13.50
C PRO A 55 -9.23 -11.55 -14.77
N LYS A 56 -8.30 -11.31 -15.69
CA LYS A 56 -8.54 -10.66 -16.99
C LYS A 56 -9.74 -11.25 -17.74
N SER A 57 -9.92 -12.59 -17.67
CA SER A 57 -11.01 -13.33 -18.32
C SER A 57 -12.42 -12.93 -17.86
N ARG A 58 -12.53 -12.31 -16.68
CA ARG A 58 -13.82 -11.85 -16.16
C ARG A 58 -14.07 -10.36 -16.35
N ILE A 59 -13.09 -9.61 -16.85
CA ILE A 59 -13.22 -8.18 -17.10
C ILE A 59 -13.90 -7.97 -18.45
N ILE A 60 -14.91 -7.12 -18.46
CA ILE A 60 -15.64 -6.72 -19.68
C ILE A 60 -14.97 -5.43 -20.17
N SER A 61 -14.25 -5.51 -21.27
CA SER A 61 -13.54 -4.38 -21.87
C SER A 61 -13.56 -4.47 -23.39
N SER A 62 -13.49 -3.33 -24.05
CA SER A 62 -13.27 -3.24 -25.52
C SER A 62 -11.79 -3.42 -25.90
N VAL A 63 -10.88 -3.42 -24.91
CA VAL A 63 -9.45 -3.62 -25.15
C VAL A 63 -9.20 -5.10 -25.52
N ALA A 64 -8.39 -5.34 -26.54
CA ALA A 64 -8.04 -6.68 -26.99
C ALA A 64 -7.38 -7.49 -25.85
N PHE A 65 -7.71 -8.78 -25.78
CA PHE A 65 -7.25 -9.65 -24.69
C PHE A 65 -5.74 -9.90 -24.71
N ASP A 66 -5.13 -9.84 -25.86
CA ASP A 66 -3.69 -10.03 -26.11
C ASP A 66 -2.88 -8.72 -25.99
N ASP A 67 -3.57 -7.58 -25.76
CA ASP A 67 -2.89 -6.30 -25.58
C ASP A 67 -1.99 -6.34 -24.33
N GLN A 68 -0.70 -6.05 -24.54
CA GLN A 68 0.27 -6.01 -23.43
C GLN A 68 0.00 -4.88 -22.43
N TYR A 69 -0.75 -3.83 -22.84
CA TYR A 69 -1.15 -2.70 -22.01
C TYR A 69 -2.64 -2.80 -21.59
N PHE A 70 -3.18 -4.00 -21.55
CA PHE A 70 -4.60 -4.23 -21.28
C PHE A 70 -5.10 -3.49 -20.05
N TYR A 71 -4.43 -3.64 -18.90
CA TYR A 71 -4.85 -3.01 -17.66
C TYR A 71 -4.74 -1.50 -17.73
N ASP A 72 -3.63 -0.97 -18.26
CA ASP A 72 -3.44 0.49 -18.40
C ASP A 72 -4.55 1.12 -19.25
N ARG A 73 -4.96 0.45 -20.34
CA ARG A 73 -6.03 0.95 -21.23
C ARG A 73 -7.42 0.74 -20.65
N ALA A 74 -7.70 -0.44 -20.10
CA ALA A 74 -8.99 -0.75 -19.51
C ALA A 74 -9.30 0.18 -18.32
N LEU A 75 -8.30 0.48 -17.50
CA LEU A 75 -8.41 1.32 -16.31
C LEU A 75 -8.44 2.84 -16.63
N GLN A 76 -8.34 3.26 -17.89
CA GLN A 76 -8.62 4.65 -18.31
C GLN A 76 -10.12 4.96 -18.34
N SER A 77 -10.98 3.95 -18.37
CA SER A 77 -12.42 4.11 -18.27
C SER A 77 -12.82 4.61 -16.89
N LYS A 78 -13.92 5.37 -16.79
CA LYS A 78 -14.45 5.82 -15.49
C LYS A 78 -14.91 4.67 -14.60
N GLU A 79 -15.35 3.59 -15.23
CA GLU A 79 -15.95 2.42 -14.60
C GLU A 79 -15.42 1.15 -15.26
N ILE A 80 -15.27 0.10 -14.46
CA ILE A 80 -14.92 -1.24 -14.91
C ILE A 80 -16.10 -2.17 -14.67
N TYR A 81 -16.42 -2.96 -15.68
CA TYR A 81 -17.43 -4.01 -15.62
C TYR A 81 -16.75 -5.36 -15.58
N TYR A 82 -17.24 -6.26 -14.71
CA TYR A 82 -16.70 -7.60 -14.59
C TYR A 82 -17.78 -8.59 -14.15
N TYR A 83 -17.53 -9.88 -14.37
CA TYR A 83 -18.38 -10.95 -13.83
C TYR A 83 -17.82 -11.41 -12.49
N ASP A 84 -18.66 -11.50 -11.46
CA ASP A 84 -18.29 -12.05 -10.15
C ASP A 84 -18.20 -13.59 -10.20
N ASN A 85 -17.99 -14.23 -9.04
CA ASN A 85 -17.89 -15.68 -8.94
C ASN A 85 -19.18 -16.43 -9.30
N PHE A 86 -20.31 -15.74 -9.31
CA PHE A 86 -21.63 -16.28 -9.65
C PHE A 86 -22.04 -15.97 -11.09
N GLY A 87 -21.17 -15.33 -11.86
CA GLY A 87 -21.46 -14.90 -13.23
C GLY A 87 -22.35 -13.67 -13.33
N VAL A 88 -22.58 -12.97 -12.22
CA VAL A 88 -23.35 -11.72 -12.21
C VAL A 88 -22.46 -10.56 -12.62
N LYS A 89 -22.94 -9.73 -13.54
CA LYS A 89 -22.24 -8.53 -13.97
C LYS A 89 -22.22 -7.50 -12.85
N GLN A 90 -21.03 -7.07 -12.49
CA GLN A 90 -20.74 -6.05 -11.50
C GLN A 90 -20.11 -4.83 -12.16
N GLU A 91 -20.27 -3.68 -11.50
CA GLU A 91 -19.70 -2.41 -11.91
C GLU A 91 -18.93 -1.80 -10.74
N VAL A 92 -17.76 -1.24 -11.02
CA VAL A 92 -16.95 -0.54 -10.03
C VAL A 92 -16.31 0.71 -10.65
N PRO A 93 -16.42 1.88 -10.03
CA PRO A 93 -15.68 3.07 -10.43
C PRO A 93 -14.18 2.81 -10.36
N THR A 94 -13.44 3.15 -11.43
CA THR A 94 -11.99 2.90 -11.52
C THR A 94 -11.22 3.52 -10.36
N LYS A 95 -11.62 4.70 -9.89
CA LYS A 95 -11.05 5.37 -8.72
C LYS A 95 -11.21 4.61 -7.39
N LYS A 96 -12.14 3.65 -7.32
CA LYS A 96 -12.35 2.79 -6.13
C LYS A 96 -11.57 1.49 -6.22
N ILE A 97 -10.96 1.18 -7.35
CA ILE A 97 -10.09 0.01 -7.51
C ILE A 97 -8.82 0.25 -6.71
N TRP A 98 -8.46 -0.69 -5.86
CA TRP A 98 -7.24 -0.61 -5.06
C TRP A 98 -5.98 -0.67 -5.95
N GLY A 99 -5.99 -1.51 -6.96
CA GLY A 99 -4.86 -1.69 -7.86
C GLY A 99 -5.03 -2.87 -8.80
N TYR A 100 -3.95 -3.25 -9.47
CA TYR A 100 -3.92 -4.42 -10.33
C TYR A 100 -2.54 -5.11 -10.26
N SER A 101 -2.49 -6.33 -10.73
CA SER A 101 -1.22 -7.04 -10.97
C SER A 101 -1.11 -7.45 -12.42
N GLN A 102 0.10 -7.29 -12.96
CA GLN A 102 0.46 -7.68 -14.32
C GLN A 102 1.86 -8.27 -14.33
N ASN A 103 2.02 -9.46 -14.94
CA ASN A 103 3.28 -10.19 -14.96
C ASN A 103 3.88 -10.39 -13.55
N GLY A 104 3.00 -10.63 -12.58
CA GLY A 104 3.36 -10.81 -11.17
C GLY A 104 3.80 -9.54 -10.43
N THR A 105 3.75 -8.38 -11.08
CA THR A 105 4.09 -7.07 -10.49
C THR A 105 2.82 -6.38 -10.01
N LEU A 106 2.87 -5.87 -8.79
CA LEU A 106 1.75 -5.18 -8.14
C LEU A 106 1.78 -3.67 -8.41
N TYR A 107 0.63 -3.12 -8.77
CA TYR A 107 0.40 -1.69 -9.00
C TYR A 107 -0.71 -1.21 -8.07
N VAL A 108 -0.50 -0.10 -7.39
CA VAL A 108 -1.46 0.51 -6.46
C VAL A 108 -2.05 1.77 -7.04
N ASN A 109 -3.33 2.00 -6.81
CA ASN A 109 -4.02 3.22 -7.21
C ASN A 109 -3.77 4.32 -6.17
N ILE A 110 -3.31 5.47 -6.62
CA ILE A 110 -3.22 6.69 -5.83
C ILE A 110 -3.49 7.90 -6.72
N ASN A 111 -4.37 8.80 -6.29
CA ASN A 111 -4.74 10.01 -7.04
C ASN A 111 -5.16 9.71 -8.50
N ASP A 112 -5.98 8.68 -8.69
CA ASP A 112 -6.48 8.22 -9.99
C ASP A 112 -5.39 7.73 -10.98
N GLY A 113 -4.18 7.43 -10.47
CA GLY A 113 -3.08 6.81 -11.20
C GLY A 113 -2.64 5.48 -10.60
N PHE A 114 -2.16 4.58 -11.43
CA PHE A 114 -1.66 3.27 -10.99
C PHE A 114 -0.14 3.26 -11.03
N TYR A 115 0.48 2.96 -9.87
CA TYR A 115 1.92 3.04 -9.70
C TYR A 115 2.49 1.73 -9.20
N ARG A 116 3.61 1.33 -9.80
CA ARG A 116 4.31 0.11 -9.42
C ARG A 116 4.81 0.18 -7.98
N ILE A 117 4.59 -0.89 -7.21
CA ILE A 117 5.24 -1.07 -5.92
C ILE A 117 6.65 -1.62 -6.17
N ASN A 118 7.65 -0.77 -5.96
CA ASN A 118 9.05 -1.09 -6.26
C ASN A 118 9.67 -2.01 -5.22
N ILE A 119 9.28 -1.83 -3.96
CA ILE A 119 9.72 -2.65 -2.84
C ILE A 119 8.50 -3.19 -2.14
N LEU A 120 8.39 -4.50 -2.15
CA LEU A 120 7.35 -5.24 -1.46
C LEU A 120 7.92 -5.87 -0.19
N GLY A 121 7.20 -5.71 0.91
CA GLY A 121 7.51 -6.23 2.23
C GLY A 121 6.40 -5.86 3.20
N SER A 122 6.55 -6.12 4.47
CA SER A 122 5.60 -5.67 5.50
C SER A 122 5.45 -4.14 5.51
N ILE A 123 6.53 -3.45 5.14
CA ILE A 123 6.51 -2.04 4.75
C ILE A 123 6.91 -1.97 3.27
N CYS A 124 5.96 -1.61 2.41
CA CYS A 124 6.23 -1.41 0.99
C CYS A 124 6.66 0.03 0.72
N HIS A 125 7.41 0.25 -0.38
CA HIS A 125 7.78 1.58 -0.83
C HIS A 125 7.52 1.71 -2.33
N PHE A 126 6.98 2.84 -2.74
CA PHE A 126 6.74 3.18 -4.14
C PHE A 126 6.78 4.68 -4.39
N VAL A 127 6.79 5.05 -5.66
CA VAL A 127 6.82 6.44 -6.13
C VAL A 127 5.58 6.68 -6.97
N ALA A 128 4.90 7.78 -6.73
CA ALA A 128 3.72 8.19 -7.49
C ALA A 128 3.77 9.68 -7.83
N ASN A 129 3.10 10.06 -8.90
CA ASN A 129 2.91 11.46 -9.25
C ASN A 129 1.81 12.06 -8.37
N TYR A 130 2.09 13.23 -7.84
CA TYR A 130 1.13 14.05 -7.12
C TYR A 130 0.85 15.31 -7.93
N THR A 131 -0.38 15.48 -8.37
CA THR A 131 -0.81 16.69 -9.06
C THR A 131 -1.53 17.60 -8.09
N SER A 132 -0.96 18.76 -7.78
CA SER A 132 -1.62 19.79 -7.00
C SER A 132 -2.21 20.85 -7.92
N TYR A 133 -3.47 21.21 -7.67
CA TYR A 133 -4.14 22.31 -8.35
C TYR A 133 -4.08 23.52 -7.43
N ASN A 134 -3.21 24.48 -7.75
CA ASN A 134 -3.15 25.74 -7.03
C ASN A 134 -4.22 26.68 -7.60
N ASN A 135 -5.32 26.82 -6.88
CA ASN A 135 -6.34 27.84 -7.12
C ASN A 135 -5.97 29.17 -6.44
N ASN A 136 -4.67 29.45 -6.27
CA ASN A 136 -4.24 30.75 -5.79
C ASN A 136 -4.49 31.78 -6.90
N TYR A 137 -5.58 32.50 -6.78
CA TYR A 137 -5.78 33.75 -7.48
C TYR A 137 -4.75 34.74 -6.93
N PRO A 138 -3.75 35.19 -7.69
CA PRO A 138 -3.11 36.44 -7.32
C PRO A 138 -4.16 37.53 -7.61
N TYR A 139 -4.92 37.89 -6.59
CA TYR A 139 -5.64 39.14 -6.61
C TYR A 139 -4.59 40.25 -6.65
N SER A 140 -4.08 40.58 -7.84
CA SER A 140 -3.39 41.78 -8.09
C SER A 140 -4.42 42.88 -8.30
N TYR A 141 -4.53 43.78 -7.34
CA TYR A 141 -5.35 44.98 -7.43
C TYR A 141 -5.08 45.83 -8.69
N TYR A 142 -3.97 45.59 -9.39
CA TYR A 142 -3.58 46.21 -10.63
C TYR A 142 -4.24 45.59 -11.88
N ASP A 143 -4.63 44.34 -11.85
CA ASP A 143 -5.21 43.63 -13.02
C ASP A 143 -6.63 44.12 -13.34
N TYR A 144 -7.38 44.55 -12.32
CA TYR A 144 -8.75 45.04 -12.47
C TYR A 144 -8.88 46.36 -13.23
N ARG A 145 -7.82 47.16 -13.27
CA ARG A 145 -7.86 48.46 -13.96
C ARG A 145 -7.53 48.41 -15.45
N TYR A 146 -6.85 47.36 -15.90
CA TYR A 146 -6.37 47.28 -17.28
C TYR A 146 -7.11 46.26 -18.17
N ASN A 147 -7.84 45.30 -17.62
CA ASN A 147 -8.52 44.30 -18.42
C ASN A 147 -9.86 43.84 -17.78
N PRO A 148 -10.93 44.66 -17.90
CA PRO A 148 -12.24 44.30 -17.28
C PRO A 148 -12.94 43.09 -17.91
N TYR A 149 -12.44 42.56 -19.04
CA TYR A 149 -13.00 41.39 -19.74
C TYR A 149 -12.04 40.18 -19.79
N GLY A 150 -10.91 40.24 -19.15
CA GLY A 150 -9.86 39.25 -19.28
C GLY A 150 -9.67 38.30 -18.06
N GLY A 151 -10.75 37.87 -17.45
CA GLY A 151 -10.69 36.88 -16.36
C GLY A 151 -10.44 35.45 -16.85
N ARG A 152 -9.29 35.21 -17.47
CA ARG A 152 -8.78 33.83 -17.63
C ARG A 152 -8.05 33.45 -16.35
N THR A 153 -8.76 32.73 -15.49
CA THR A 153 -8.17 32.02 -14.36
C THR A 153 -7.29 30.91 -14.91
N ALA A 154 -6.00 31.18 -15.00
CA ALA A 154 -5.04 30.13 -15.30
C ALA A 154 -4.88 29.28 -14.03
N SER A 155 -5.55 28.15 -13.96
CA SER A 155 -5.26 27.13 -12.97
C SER A 155 -3.93 26.49 -13.34
N TYR A 156 -2.90 26.72 -12.53
CA TYR A 156 -1.63 26.03 -12.68
C TYR A 156 -1.70 24.70 -11.93
N SER A 157 -1.63 23.58 -12.67
CA SER A 157 -1.39 22.30 -12.06
C SER A 157 0.11 22.01 -12.04
N THR A 158 0.67 21.72 -10.88
CA THR A 158 2.03 21.22 -10.73
C THR A 158 1.99 19.74 -10.43
N THR A 159 2.72 18.95 -11.22
CA THR A 159 2.89 17.53 -10.97
C THR A 159 4.29 17.31 -10.42
N GLU A 160 4.39 16.70 -9.25
CA GLU A 160 5.65 16.34 -8.61
C GLU A 160 5.67 14.83 -8.26
N MET A 161 6.86 14.24 -8.32
CA MET A 161 7.03 12.85 -7.85
C MET A 161 7.17 12.84 -6.34
N ARG A 162 6.32 12.06 -5.67
CA ARG A 162 6.37 11.80 -4.23
C ARG A 162 6.62 10.34 -3.94
N GLN A 163 7.27 10.09 -2.83
CA GLN A 163 7.53 8.74 -2.33
C GLN A 163 6.52 8.40 -1.24
N TYR A 164 6.04 7.16 -1.27
CA TYR A 164 5.02 6.66 -0.36
C TYR A 164 5.44 5.36 0.27
N LEU A 165 4.88 5.10 1.46
CA LEU A 165 4.90 3.82 2.14
C LEU A 165 3.50 3.21 2.12
N LEU A 166 3.43 1.90 1.93
CA LEU A 166 2.23 1.11 2.16
C LEU A 166 2.51 0.16 3.33
N ASP A 167 1.72 0.26 4.37
CA ASP A 167 1.68 -0.74 5.43
C ASP A 167 0.91 -1.98 4.93
N PHE A 168 1.60 -3.07 4.71
CA PHE A 168 0.97 -4.29 4.17
C PHE A 168 0.07 -5.02 5.20
N VAL A 169 0.12 -4.66 6.46
CA VAL A 169 -0.80 -5.23 7.48
C VAL A 169 -2.16 -4.57 7.41
N THR A 170 -2.16 -3.23 7.37
CA THR A 170 -3.40 -2.43 7.44
C THR A 170 -3.92 -1.99 6.07
N GLY A 171 -3.06 -1.91 5.05
CA GLY A 171 -3.36 -1.33 3.75
C GLY A 171 -3.24 0.19 3.69
N ASN A 172 -2.81 0.84 4.77
CA ASN A 172 -2.68 2.29 4.83
C ASN A 172 -1.49 2.78 4.00
N ILE A 173 -1.74 3.83 3.22
CA ILE A 173 -0.71 4.52 2.46
C ILE A 173 -0.37 5.83 3.17
N MET A 174 0.90 6.13 3.29
CA MET A 174 1.42 7.32 3.96
C MET A 174 2.66 7.87 3.25
N ASP A 175 2.98 9.14 3.51
CA ASP A 175 4.17 9.77 2.94
C ASP A 175 5.46 9.11 3.46
N TYR A 176 6.49 9.02 2.61
CA TYR A 176 7.82 8.53 2.99
C TYR A 176 8.60 9.59 3.77
N ASN A 177 8.27 9.76 5.03
CA ASN A 177 8.95 10.68 5.95
C ASN A 177 9.43 9.98 7.22
N VAL A 178 10.14 10.70 8.10
CA VAL A 178 10.69 10.13 9.34
C VAL A 178 9.58 9.64 10.27
N SER A 179 8.52 10.43 10.43
CA SER A 179 7.41 10.09 11.33
C SER A 179 6.67 8.84 10.89
N SER A 180 6.43 8.69 9.58
CA SER A 180 5.78 7.48 9.02
C SER A 180 6.63 6.24 9.22
N VAL A 181 7.95 6.34 9.01
CA VAL A 181 8.86 5.23 9.26
C VAL A 181 8.88 4.87 10.75
N GLU A 182 9.01 5.85 11.63
CA GLU A 182 9.00 5.64 13.08
C GLU A 182 7.72 4.95 13.56
N LEU A 183 6.55 5.41 13.06
CA LEU A 183 5.24 4.80 13.33
C LEU A 183 5.19 3.32 12.91
N LEU A 184 5.67 3.00 11.71
CA LEU A 184 5.64 1.63 11.20
C LEU A 184 6.59 0.69 11.97
N LEU A 185 7.74 1.22 12.43
CA LEU A 185 8.72 0.48 13.22
C LEU A 185 8.22 0.14 14.63
N MET A 186 7.17 0.81 15.16
CA MET A 186 6.60 0.51 16.49
C MET A 186 6.18 -0.96 16.66
N ARG A 187 5.99 -1.70 15.58
CA ARG A 187 5.69 -3.15 15.62
C ARG A 187 6.90 -4.03 15.89
N ASP A 188 8.12 -3.47 15.83
CA ASP A 188 9.38 -4.09 16.27
C ASP A 188 10.04 -3.14 17.28
N PRO A 189 9.74 -3.31 18.59
CA PRO A 189 10.18 -2.34 19.60
C PRO A 189 11.69 -2.13 19.64
N GLU A 190 12.49 -3.18 19.45
CA GLU A 190 13.94 -3.08 19.44
C GLU A 190 14.44 -2.19 18.27
N LEU A 191 13.88 -2.43 17.07
CA LEU A 191 14.24 -1.66 15.89
C LEU A 191 13.73 -0.23 15.95
N HIS A 192 12.54 -0.03 16.56
CA HIS A 192 11.99 1.29 16.83
C HIS A 192 12.89 2.10 17.75
N ASP A 193 13.32 1.52 18.88
CA ASP A 193 14.15 2.22 19.88
C ASP A 193 15.53 2.54 19.30
N GLU A 194 16.14 1.61 18.52
CA GLU A 194 17.37 1.87 17.77
C GLU A 194 17.20 3.09 16.85
N TYR A 195 16.10 3.14 16.07
CA TYR A 195 15.85 4.25 15.16
C TYR A 195 15.50 5.55 15.89
N ALA A 196 14.68 5.48 16.94
CA ALA A 196 14.24 6.63 17.73
C ALA A 196 15.40 7.34 18.42
N SER A 197 16.44 6.60 18.86
CA SER A 197 17.65 7.14 19.48
C SER A 197 18.54 7.95 18.52
N LEU A 198 18.35 7.83 17.21
CA LEU A 198 19.17 8.51 16.21
C LEU A 198 18.84 10.03 16.16
N ARG A 199 19.85 10.83 15.87
CA ARG A 199 19.67 12.24 15.56
C ARG A 199 18.86 12.41 14.27
N ASN A 200 18.03 13.46 14.16
CA ASN A 200 17.14 13.72 13.01
C ASN A 200 17.84 13.63 11.64
N LYS A 201 19.07 14.12 11.52
CA LYS A 201 19.83 14.00 10.28
C LYS A 201 20.09 12.55 9.89
N LYS A 202 20.43 11.71 10.87
CA LYS A 202 20.66 10.27 10.68
C LYS A 202 19.34 9.54 10.36
N LYS A 203 18.25 9.87 11.08
CA LYS A 203 16.91 9.31 10.78
C LYS A 203 16.54 9.56 9.32
N LYS A 204 16.69 10.79 8.82
CA LYS A 204 16.40 11.13 7.41
C LYS A 204 17.22 10.29 6.42
N GLN A 205 18.49 10.05 6.71
CA GLN A 205 19.40 9.31 5.82
C GLN A 205 19.15 7.79 5.85
N LEU A 206 18.76 7.27 7.01
CA LEU A 206 18.70 5.82 7.25
C LEU A 206 17.29 5.23 7.14
N LYS A 207 16.26 6.03 6.81
CA LYS A 207 14.87 5.56 6.66
C LYS A 207 14.77 4.23 5.90
N PHE A 208 15.41 4.18 4.74
CA PHE A 208 15.35 3.04 3.85
C PHE A 208 16.04 1.80 4.44
N LEU A 209 17.17 1.98 5.12
CA LEU A 209 17.87 0.90 5.79
C LEU A 209 16.98 0.26 6.87
N TYR A 210 16.28 1.08 7.67
CA TYR A 210 15.42 0.57 8.73
C TYR A 210 14.16 -0.10 8.19
N ILE A 211 13.57 0.37 7.10
CA ILE A 211 12.50 -0.33 6.39
C ILE A 211 12.98 -1.72 5.95
N ARG A 212 14.20 -1.82 5.39
CA ARG A 212 14.75 -3.10 4.96
C ARG A 212 15.00 -4.04 6.13
N LYS A 213 15.63 -3.58 7.22
CA LYS A 213 15.81 -4.34 8.46
C LYS A 213 14.46 -4.85 8.99
N PHE A 214 13.44 -3.98 9.00
CA PHE A 214 12.10 -4.35 9.44
C PHE A 214 11.50 -5.46 8.57
N ASN A 215 11.56 -5.33 7.26
CA ASN A 215 11.04 -6.34 6.34
C ASN A 215 11.78 -7.69 6.44
N GLU A 216 13.08 -7.68 6.74
CA GLU A 216 13.87 -8.88 6.98
C GLU A 216 13.42 -9.62 8.26
N ARG A 217 13.14 -8.87 9.34
CA ARG A 217 12.65 -9.41 10.62
C ARG A 217 11.17 -9.80 10.58
N ASN A 218 10.36 -9.09 9.79
CA ASN A 218 8.91 -9.23 9.71
C ASN A 218 8.50 -9.59 8.27
N PRO A 219 8.80 -10.80 7.79
CA PRO A 219 8.48 -11.18 6.41
C PRO A 219 6.97 -11.29 6.18
N LEU A 220 6.54 -11.01 4.96
CA LEU A 220 5.18 -11.28 4.51
C LEU A 220 4.95 -12.75 4.21
N TYR A 221 3.70 -13.18 4.39
CA TYR A 221 3.25 -14.51 4.01
C TYR A 221 1.97 -14.39 3.18
N PHE A 222 1.88 -15.21 2.14
CA PHE A 222 0.72 -15.28 1.26
C PHE A 222 0.11 -16.69 1.31
N PRO A 223 -1.22 -16.82 1.19
CA PRO A 223 -1.84 -18.15 1.14
C PRO A 223 -1.36 -18.93 -0.09
N ILE A 224 -1.05 -20.20 0.12
CA ILE A 224 -0.81 -21.16 -0.95
C ILE A 224 -2.18 -21.50 -1.56
N LYS A 225 -2.22 -21.58 -2.89
CA LYS A 225 -3.41 -22.01 -3.63
C LYS A 225 -3.52 -23.51 -3.69
#